data_5631ec4737c65632a306825197466339
#
_entry.id   5631ec4737c65632a306825197466339
#
_cell.length_a   1.000
_cell.length_b   1.000
_cell.length_c   1.000
_cell.angle_alpha   90.00
_cell.angle_beta   90.00
_cell.angle_gamma   90.00
#
_symmetry.space_group_name_H-M   'P 1'
#
loop_
_entity.id
_entity.type
_entity.pdbx_description
1 polymer ?
#
loop_
_entity_poly.entity_id
_entity_poly.type
_entity_poly.pdbx_seq_one_letter_code
_entity_poly.pdbx_strand_id
1 'polypeptide(L)'
;MKENIKVDPKRIYLAGVSGGGHMALQMAGRAPQIWAGVSSWVPITDCAAWHRECVKSGRRYFKDLEKSCGGKPGDNSTVDEQYIKRSPLTWLANASEVPLDINAGITDGHTGSVPISHSLKAFNLLAQPQDRIKEKEIDYFTEKSKVPESLLSANPDPSYGEKNQPLWRAKSNLVRITIFNGGHQMIPSAIFHWLSMQKKS
;
A
#
# COMPACT_ATOMS: atom_id res chain seq x y z
N MET A 1 21.82 -32.08 -5.42
CA MET A 1 22.81 -31.02 -5.18
C MET A 1 22.04 -29.79 -4.76
N LYS A 2 22.28 -29.25 -3.56
CA LYS A 2 21.78 -27.93 -3.18
C LYS A 2 22.73 -26.92 -3.84
N GLU A 3 22.30 -26.31 -4.94
CA GLU A 3 23.03 -25.17 -5.49
C GLU A 3 23.00 -24.04 -4.45
N ASN A 4 24.14 -23.62 -3.98
CA ASN A 4 24.28 -22.45 -3.11
C ASN A 4 24.04 -21.20 -3.97
N ILE A 5 22.80 -20.74 -4.01
CA ILE A 5 22.47 -19.45 -4.65
C ILE A 5 23.14 -18.35 -3.84
N LYS A 6 24.04 -17.61 -4.47
CA LYS A 6 24.66 -16.43 -3.86
C LYS A 6 23.64 -15.28 -3.90
N VAL A 7 23.15 -14.88 -2.73
CA VAL A 7 22.24 -13.73 -2.56
C VAL A 7 23.03 -12.53 -2.07
N ASP A 8 22.83 -11.37 -2.69
CA ASP A 8 23.32 -10.11 -2.15
C ASP A 8 22.35 -9.62 -1.07
N PRO A 9 22.72 -9.64 0.23
CA PRO A 9 21.85 -9.23 1.32
C PRO A 9 21.49 -7.74 1.29
N LYS A 10 22.23 -6.94 0.53
CA LYS A 10 21.94 -5.51 0.34
C LYS A 10 20.94 -5.23 -0.78
N ARG A 11 20.45 -6.26 -1.47
CA ARG A 11 19.53 -6.17 -2.61
C ARG A 11 18.38 -7.17 -2.52
N ILE A 12 17.86 -7.37 -1.31
CA ILE A 12 16.67 -8.17 -1.09
C ILE A 12 15.45 -7.24 -1.13
N TYR A 13 14.55 -7.48 -2.07
CA TYR A 13 13.39 -6.65 -2.33
C TYR A 13 12.09 -7.42 -2.12
N LEU A 14 11.03 -6.69 -1.86
CA LEU A 14 9.69 -7.23 -1.78
C LEU A 14 8.74 -6.39 -2.63
N ALA A 15 7.92 -7.06 -3.43
CA ALA A 15 6.87 -6.41 -4.19
C ALA A 15 5.58 -7.22 -4.14
N GLY A 16 4.44 -6.54 -4.19
CA GLY A 16 3.16 -7.22 -4.19
C GLY A 16 2.00 -6.31 -4.58
N VAL A 17 0.91 -6.93 -5.05
CA VAL A 17 -0.33 -6.27 -5.46
C VAL A 17 -1.50 -6.79 -4.64
N SER A 18 -2.44 -5.92 -4.26
CA SER A 18 -3.67 -6.30 -3.54
C SER A 18 -3.33 -7.03 -2.21
N GLY A 19 -3.76 -8.28 -2.03
CA GLY A 19 -3.33 -9.12 -0.92
C GLY A 19 -1.81 -9.31 -0.83
N GLY A 20 -1.10 -9.33 -1.97
CA GLY A 20 0.38 -9.30 -2.00
C GLY A 20 0.94 -7.95 -1.56
N GLY A 21 0.28 -6.84 -1.91
CA GLY A 21 0.62 -5.50 -1.44
C GLY A 21 0.40 -5.34 0.07
N HIS A 22 -0.70 -5.88 0.58
CA HIS A 22 -0.96 -6.03 2.01
C HIS A 22 0.20 -6.76 2.71
N MET A 23 0.57 -7.95 2.20
CA MET A 23 1.65 -8.74 2.77
C MET A 23 3.00 -8.02 2.66
N ALA A 24 3.25 -7.29 1.58
CA ALA A 24 4.49 -6.53 1.41
C ALA A 24 4.64 -5.47 2.52
N LEU A 25 3.59 -4.69 2.80
CA LEU A 25 3.60 -3.71 3.90
C LEU A 25 3.66 -4.39 5.29
N GLN A 26 2.95 -5.51 5.45
CA GLN A 26 3.00 -6.30 6.69
C GLN A 26 4.43 -6.77 6.99
N MET A 27 5.13 -7.29 5.99
CA MET A 27 6.52 -7.75 6.14
C MET A 27 7.51 -6.61 6.26
N ALA A 28 7.27 -5.46 5.62
CA ALA A 28 8.07 -4.27 5.83
C ALA A 28 8.08 -3.85 7.30
N GLY A 29 6.92 -3.84 7.95
CA GLY A 29 6.81 -3.47 9.37
C GLY A 29 7.24 -4.57 10.36
N ARG A 30 7.13 -5.85 9.98
CA ARG A 30 7.49 -6.97 10.88
C ARG A 30 8.95 -7.40 10.82
N ALA A 31 9.59 -7.20 9.67
CA ALA A 31 10.97 -7.61 9.46
C ALA A 31 11.74 -6.54 8.65
N PRO A 32 11.77 -5.27 9.11
CA PRO A 32 12.33 -4.15 8.35
C PRO A 32 13.82 -4.33 8.03
N GLN A 33 14.54 -5.06 8.85
CA GLN A 33 15.99 -5.30 8.70
C GLN A 33 16.36 -6.11 7.44
N ILE A 34 15.38 -6.79 6.82
CA ILE A 34 15.64 -7.64 5.65
C ILE A 34 15.70 -6.82 4.36
N TRP A 35 14.83 -5.82 4.21
CA TRP A 35 14.47 -5.26 2.91
C TRP A 35 15.36 -4.10 2.51
N ALA A 36 15.88 -4.15 1.29
CA ALA A 36 16.54 -3.01 0.63
C ALA A 36 15.52 -2.06 -0.02
N GLY A 37 14.32 -2.53 -0.27
CA GLY A 37 13.19 -1.75 -0.77
C GLY A 37 11.93 -2.60 -0.86
N VAL A 38 10.79 -1.98 -0.65
CA VAL A 38 9.46 -2.63 -0.71
C VAL A 38 8.53 -1.81 -1.60
N SER A 39 7.96 -2.43 -2.64
CA SER A 39 6.98 -1.80 -3.54
C SER A 39 5.62 -2.46 -3.37
N SER A 40 4.67 -1.71 -2.88
CA SER A 40 3.32 -2.17 -2.53
C SER A 40 2.27 -1.50 -3.43
N TRP A 41 1.43 -2.30 -4.07
CA TRP A 41 0.45 -1.87 -5.04
C TRP A 41 -0.96 -2.19 -4.59
N VAL A 42 -1.81 -1.16 -4.55
CA VAL A 42 -3.23 -1.24 -4.17
C VAL A 42 -3.47 -2.08 -2.89
N PRO A 43 -2.72 -1.82 -1.80
CA PRO A 43 -2.72 -2.66 -0.62
C PRO A 43 -3.95 -2.46 0.26
N ILE A 44 -4.38 -3.52 0.90
CA ILE A 44 -5.23 -3.45 2.09
C ILE A 44 -4.31 -3.11 3.28
N THR A 45 -4.62 -2.09 4.06
CA THR A 45 -3.75 -1.65 5.17
C THR A 45 -4.42 -1.72 6.54
N ASP A 46 -5.74 -1.69 6.58
CA ASP A 46 -6.58 -1.89 7.77
C ASP A 46 -7.65 -2.94 7.47
N CYS A 47 -7.53 -4.13 8.05
CA CYS A 47 -8.43 -5.23 7.80
C CYS A 47 -9.84 -4.99 8.33
N ALA A 48 -10.00 -4.29 9.45
CA ALA A 48 -11.31 -4.00 10.02
C ALA A 48 -12.05 -2.93 9.21
N ALA A 49 -11.33 -1.91 8.72
CA ALA A 49 -11.90 -0.92 7.81
C ALA A 49 -12.33 -1.59 6.49
N TRP A 50 -11.45 -2.39 5.90
CA TRP A 50 -11.75 -3.09 4.65
C TRP A 50 -12.92 -4.08 4.78
N HIS A 51 -13.05 -4.75 5.93
CA HIS A 51 -14.24 -5.58 6.20
C HIS A 51 -15.52 -4.76 6.06
N ARG A 52 -15.61 -3.60 6.74
CA ARG A 52 -16.79 -2.70 6.67
C ARG A 52 -17.06 -2.20 5.26
N GLU A 53 -16.01 -1.84 4.54
CA GLU A 53 -16.09 -1.38 3.15
C GLU A 53 -16.58 -2.47 2.20
N CYS A 54 -16.11 -3.70 2.39
CA CYS A 54 -16.59 -4.87 1.63
C CYS A 54 -18.06 -5.17 1.91
N VAL A 55 -18.50 -5.13 3.16
CA VAL A 55 -19.91 -5.29 3.52
C VAL A 55 -20.77 -4.21 2.85
N LYS A 56 -20.36 -2.93 2.97
CA LYS A 56 -21.07 -1.78 2.39
C LYS A 56 -21.19 -1.88 0.86
N SER A 57 -20.14 -2.38 0.20
CA SER A 57 -20.10 -2.50 -1.27
C SER A 57 -20.59 -3.84 -1.81
N GLY A 58 -21.03 -4.77 -0.95
CA GLY A 58 -21.51 -6.10 -1.33
C GLY A 58 -20.38 -7.04 -1.82
N ARG A 59 -19.12 -6.70 -1.63
CA ARG A 59 -17.95 -7.53 -2.01
C ARG A 59 -17.73 -8.64 -0.99
N ARG A 60 -17.62 -9.89 -1.44
CA ARG A 60 -17.61 -11.08 -0.58
C ARG A 60 -16.34 -11.28 0.26
N TYR A 61 -15.29 -10.48 0.07
CA TYR A 61 -14.03 -10.58 0.83
C TYR A 61 -14.19 -10.46 2.35
N PHE A 62 -15.26 -9.80 2.83
CA PHE A 62 -15.54 -9.77 4.27
C PHE A 62 -15.69 -11.18 4.88
N LYS A 63 -16.22 -12.16 4.11
CA LYS A 63 -16.34 -13.56 4.58
C LYS A 63 -14.99 -14.21 4.80
N ASP A 64 -14.02 -13.92 3.94
CA ASP A 64 -12.65 -14.45 4.07
C ASP A 64 -11.94 -13.83 5.27
N LEU A 65 -12.18 -12.54 5.53
CA LEU A 65 -11.70 -11.85 6.73
C LEU A 65 -12.31 -12.46 8.00
N GLU A 66 -13.64 -12.64 8.05
CA GLU A 66 -14.34 -13.26 9.18
C GLU A 66 -13.79 -14.66 9.46
N LYS A 67 -13.62 -15.49 8.40
CA LYS A 67 -13.04 -16.82 8.53
C LYS A 67 -11.61 -16.78 9.07
N SER A 68 -10.80 -15.81 8.62
CA SER A 68 -9.40 -15.67 9.01
C SER A 68 -9.21 -15.10 10.42
N CYS A 69 -10.15 -14.28 10.88
CA CYS A 69 -10.10 -13.59 12.17
C CYS A 69 -10.95 -14.26 13.25
N GLY A 70 -11.81 -15.22 12.85
CA GLY A 70 -12.70 -15.94 13.77
C GLY A 70 -14.04 -15.26 14.04
N GLY A 71 -14.39 -14.19 13.31
CA GLY A 71 -15.64 -13.44 13.44
C GLY A 71 -15.58 -12.05 12.81
N LYS A 72 -16.59 -11.23 13.05
CA LYS A 72 -16.69 -9.85 12.56
C LYS A 72 -15.91 -8.90 13.48
N PRO A 73 -15.40 -7.76 12.96
CA PRO A 73 -14.87 -6.72 13.82
C PRO A 73 -15.91 -6.26 14.83
N GLY A 74 -15.56 -6.28 16.11
CA GLY A 74 -16.46 -5.92 17.23
C GLY A 74 -17.18 -7.10 17.89
N ASP A 75 -17.04 -8.34 17.39
CA ASP A 75 -17.69 -9.50 18.03
C ASP A 75 -17.14 -9.76 19.45
N ASN A 76 -15.83 -9.66 19.62
CA ASN A 76 -15.14 -9.72 20.91
C ASN A 76 -13.67 -9.31 20.76
N SER A 77 -12.97 -9.10 21.88
CA SER A 77 -11.57 -8.66 21.92
C SER A 77 -10.60 -9.60 21.22
N THR A 78 -10.82 -10.92 21.29
CA THR A 78 -9.96 -11.91 20.62
C THR A 78 -10.04 -11.77 19.10
N VAL A 79 -11.24 -11.57 18.56
CA VAL A 79 -11.46 -11.32 17.13
C VAL A 79 -10.83 -9.99 16.73
N ASP A 80 -11.06 -8.93 17.49
CA ASP A 80 -10.50 -7.61 17.20
C ASP A 80 -8.97 -7.61 17.16
N GLU A 81 -8.34 -8.34 18.08
CA GLU A 81 -6.88 -8.55 18.06
C GLU A 81 -6.41 -9.21 16.74
N GLN A 82 -7.19 -10.13 16.15
CA GLN A 82 -6.81 -10.77 14.91
C GLN A 82 -6.87 -9.77 13.73
N TYR A 83 -7.84 -8.87 13.71
CA TYR A 83 -7.88 -7.77 12.74
C TYR A 83 -6.70 -6.82 12.90
N ILE A 84 -6.39 -6.41 14.13
CA ILE A 84 -5.23 -5.56 14.45
C ILE A 84 -3.93 -6.23 14.02
N LYS A 85 -3.68 -7.47 14.43
CA LYS A 85 -2.45 -8.21 14.13
C LYS A 85 -2.23 -8.40 12.61
N ARG A 86 -3.32 -8.49 11.84
CA ARG A 86 -3.26 -8.65 10.38
C ARG A 86 -3.23 -7.34 9.61
N SER A 87 -3.46 -6.22 10.24
CA SER A 87 -3.44 -4.90 9.60
C SER A 87 -2.01 -4.36 9.48
N PRO A 88 -1.50 -4.10 8.27
CA PRO A 88 -0.18 -3.49 8.08
C PRO A 88 0.01 -2.20 8.87
N LEU A 89 -1.02 -1.34 9.00
CA LEU A 89 -0.92 -0.10 9.77
C LEU A 89 -0.44 -0.30 11.21
N THR A 90 -0.69 -1.46 11.82
CA THR A 90 -0.23 -1.80 13.17
C THR A 90 1.30 -1.86 13.27
N TRP A 91 1.97 -2.29 12.21
CA TRP A 91 3.40 -2.59 12.25
C TRP A 91 4.24 -1.63 11.43
N LEU A 92 3.62 -0.91 10.51
CA LEU A 92 4.30 -0.17 9.44
C LEU A 92 5.20 0.95 9.97
N ALA A 93 4.91 1.51 11.14
CA ALA A 93 5.79 2.49 11.79
C ALA A 93 7.22 1.97 12.02
N ASN A 94 7.40 0.65 12.17
CA ASN A 94 8.71 0.03 12.32
C ASN A 94 9.55 0.07 11.03
N ALA A 95 8.93 0.37 9.88
CA ALA A 95 9.57 0.42 8.57
C ALA A 95 10.07 1.83 8.20
N SER A 96 10.25 2.73 9.14
CA SER A 96 10.70 4.12 8.88
C SER A 96 12.04 4.20 8.13
N GLU A 97 12.92 3.21 8.31
CA GLU A 97 14.23 3.12 7.68
C GLU A 97 14.24 2.24 6.40
N VAL A 98 13.09 1.76 5.96
CA VAL A 98 12.95 0.97 4.74
C VAL A 98 12.46 1.85 3.60
N PRO A 99 13.14 1.89 2.44
CA PRO A 99 12.59 2.52 1.25
C PRO A 99 11.26 1.87 0.86
N LEU A 100 10.17 2.64 0.89
CA LEU A 100 8.82 2.19 0.61
C LEU A 100 8.22 2.94 -0.58
N ASP A 101 7.68 2.18 -1.53
CA ASP A 101 6.96 2.66 -2.70
C ASP A 101 5.52 2.15 -2.66
N ILE A 102 4.57 3.02 -2.33
CA ILE A 102 3.15 2.71 -2.23
C ILE A 102 2.46 3.25 -3.47
N ASN A 103 1.66 2.42 -4.14
CA ASN A 103 1.01 2.78 -5.38
C ASN A 103 -0.47 2.43 -5.36
N ALA A 104 -1.32 3.33 -5.86
CA ALA A 104 -2.75 3.08 -6.02
C ALA A 104 -3.28 3.67 -7.33
N GLY A 105 -4.18 2.95 -7.99
CA GLY A 105 -4.92 3.48 -9.11
C GLY A 105 -6.00 4.44 -8.65
N ILE A 106 -6.20 5.53 -9.40
CA ILE A 106 -7.15 6.60 -9.03
C ILE A 106 -8.60 6.10 -8.92
N THR A 107 -8.97 5.03 -9.64
CA THR A 107 -10.32 4.45 -9.62
C THR A 107 -10.45 3.24 -8.69
N ASP A 108 -9.39 2.88 -7.94
CA ASP A 108 -9.48 1.75 -7.00
C ASP A 108 -10.47 2.05 -5.86
N GLY A 109 -11.22 1.03 -5.45
CA GLY A 109 -12.38 1.18 -4.56
C GLY A 109 -13.70 1.45 -5.28
N HIS A 110 -13.69 2.06 -6.48
CA HIS A 110 -14.86 2.21 -7.35
C HIS A 110 -14.97 1.05 -8.34
N THR A 111 -13.96 0.86 -9.16
CA THR A 111 -13.87 -0.29 -10.10
C THR A 111 -13.11 -1.47 -9.51
N GLY A 112 -12.19 -1.22 -8.59
CA GLY A 112 -11.42 -2.19 -7.84
C GLY A 112 -12.00 -2.48 -6.45
N SER A 113 -11.31 -3.32 -5.68
CA SER A 113 -11.81 -3.85 -4.40
C SER A 113 -11.29 -3.14 -3.17
N VAL A 114 -10.27 -2.30 -3.29
CA VAL A 114 -9.62 -1.62 -2.15
C VAL A 114 -9.71 -0.11 -2.33
N PRO A 115 -10.37 0.62 -1.43
CA PRO A 115 -10.39 2.07 -1.49
C PRO A 115 -8.99 2.67 -1.43
N ILE A 116 -8.76 3.70 -2.23
CA ILE A 116 -7.48 4.41 -2.32
C ILE A 116 -7.00 4.96 -0.96
N SER A 117 -7.94 5.24 -0.04
CA SER A 117 -7.65 5.68 1.34
C SER A 117 -6.70 4.75 2.09
N HIS A 118 -6.71 3.45 1.83
CA HIS A 118 -5.77 2.50 2.42
C HIS A 118 -4.31 2.87 2.11
N SER A 119 -4.00 3.16 0.85
CA SER A 119 -2.67 3.57 0.42
C SER A 119 -2.27 4.95 0.98
N LEU A 120 -3.20 5.91 0.97
CA LEU A 120 -2.97 7.26 1.47
C LEU A 120 -2.70 7.29 2.98
N LYS A 121 -3.45 6.50 3.76
CA LYS A 121 -3.25 6.36 5.21
C LYS A 121 -1.94 5.65 5.55
N ALA A 122 -1.53 4.66 4.77
CA ALA A 122 -0.23 4.02 4.95
C ALA A 122 0.94 5.00 4.71
N PHE A 123 0.85 5.83 3.68
CA PHE A 123 1.81 6.92 3.47
C PHE A 123 1.84 7.88 4.66
N ASN A 124 0.68 8.36 5.11
CA ASN A 124 0.58 9.31 6.21
C ASN A 124 1.16 8.81 7.53
N LEU A 125 1.11 7.49 7.77
CA LEU A 125 1.70 6.89 8.98
C LEU A 125 3.22 7.08 9.03
N LEU A 126 3.88 7.08 7.87
CA LEU A 126 5.34 7.18 7.75
C LEU A 126 5.82 8.59 7.38
N ALA A 127 4.92 9.42 6.88
CA ALA A 127 5.23 10.77 6.44
C ALA A 127 5.46 11.73 7.62
N GLN A 128 6.41 12.64 7.45
CA GLN A 128 6.60 13.76 8.36
C GLN A 128 5.33 14.60 8.47
N PRO A 129 5.05 15.24 9.60
CA PRO A 129 3.79 15.97 9.81
C PRO A 129 3.43 16.97 8.70
N GLN A 130 4.43 17.69 8.18
CA GLN A 130 4.25 18.68 7.12
C GLN A 130 3.95 18.07 5.74
N ASP A 131 4.31 16.83 5.52
CA ASP A 131 4.15 16.10 4.24
C ASP A 131 2.87 15.27 4.20
N ARG A 132 2.12 15.24 5.31
CA ARG A 132 0.89 14.43 5.42
C ARG A 132 -0.22 14.99 4.53
N ILE A 133 -0.92 14.08 3.89
CA ILE A 133 -2.13 14.36 3.15
C ILE A 133 -3.24 14.65 4.17
N LYS A 134 -3.95 15.76 3.98
CA LYS A 134 -5.06 16.16 4.87
C LYS A 134 -6.24 15.20 4.69
N GLU A 135 -7.00 14.96 5.76
CA GLU A 135 -8.14 14.04 5.72
C GLU A 135 -9.14 14.41 4.61
N LYS A 136 -9.46 15.69 4.46
CA LYS A 136 -10.32 16.18 3.38
C LYS A 136 -9.84 15.85 1.97
N GLU A 137 -8.51 15.72 1.78
CA GLU A 137 -7.91 15.35 0.50
C GLU A 137 -7.99 13.84 0.29
N ILE A 138 -7.82 13.05 1.37
CA ILE A 138 -8.03 11.58 1.36
C ILE A 138 -9.48 11.28 1.00
N ASP A 139 -10.44 11.97 1.63
CA ASP A 139 -11.86 11.82 1.34
C ASP A 139 -12.17 12.18 -0.12
N TYR A 140 -11.60 13.29 -0.61
CA TYR A 140 -11.79 13.70 -2.00
C TYR A 140 -11.26 12.67 -3.00
N PHE A 141 -10.04 12.15 -2.81
CA PHE A 141 -9.50 11.05 -3.62
C PHE A 141 -10.44 9.84 -3.61
N THR A 142 -10.91 9.47 -2.41
CA THR A 142 -11.71 8.28 -2.19
C THR A 142 -13.11 8.40 -2.79
N GLU A 143 -13.75 9.55 -2.68
CA GLU A 143 -15.12 9.75 -3.15
C GLU A 143 -15.20 10.15 -4.62
N LYS A 144 -14.27 10.94 -5.12
CA LYS A 144 -14.34 11.54 -6.44
C LYS A 144 -13.50 10.82 -7.50
N SER A 145 -12.58 9.93 -7.09
CA SER A 145 -11.60 9.31 -8.01
C SER A 145 -10.84 10.35 -8.84
N LYS A 146 -10.49 11.48 -8.20
CA LYS A 146 -9.78 12.61 -8.82
C LYS A 146 -8.72 13.13 -7.87
N VAL A 147 -7.66 13.70 -8.45
CA VAL A 147 -6.66 14.45 -7.68
C VAL A 147 -7.29 15.76 -7.19
N PRO A 148 -7.20 16.09 -5.88
CA PRO A 148 -7.62 17.41 -5.38
C PRO A 148 -6.91 18.55 -6.10
N GLU A 149 -7.60 19.62 -6.43
CA GLU A 149 -7.03 20.80 -7.10
C GLU A 149 -5.92 21.50 -6.30
N SER A 150 -5.92 21.30 -4.97
CA SER A 150 -4.88 21.81 -4.07
C SER A 150 -3.53 21.09 -4.23
N LEU A 151 -3.49 19.96 -4.92
CA LEU A 151 -2.30 19.12 -5.09
C LEU A 151 -1.74 19.26 -6.51
N LEU A 152 -0.42 19.41 -6.59
CA LEU A 152 0.27 19.52 -7.89
C LEU A 152 0.27 18.16 -8.59
N SER A 153 0.03 18.17 -9.90
CA SER A 153 0.14 16.97 -10.74
C SER A 153 1.56 16.41 -10.73
N ALA A 154 1.67 15.09 -10.82
CA ALA A 154 2.97 14.44 -10.97
C ALA A 154 3.57 14.70 -12.35
N ASN A 155 4.89 14.69 -12.43
CA ASN A 155 5.59 14.64 -13.71
C ASN A 155 5.40 13.25 -14.36
N PRO A 156 5.39 13.19 -15.69
CA PRO A 156 5.36 11.92 -16.43
C PRO A 156 6.51 11.01 -15.99
N ASP A 157 6.21 9.71 -15.93
CA ASP A 157 7.17 8.67 -15.56
C ASP A 157 7.08 7.52 -16.58
N PRO A 158 8.07 7.37 -17.49
CA PRO A 158 8.03 6.36 -18.56
C PRO A 158 7.89 4.93 -18.03
N SER A 159 8.32 4.65 -16.81
CA SER A 159 8.20 3.32 -16.20
C SER A 159 6.74 2.89 -15.96
N TYR A 160 5.80 3.85 -15.94
CA TYR A 160 4.36 3.57 -15.82
C TYR A 160 3.68 3.30 -17.17
N GLY A 161 4.40 3.47 -18.29
CA GLY A 161 3.84 3.36 -19.64
C GLY A 161 2.85 4.49 -19.96
N GLU A 162 2.41 4.60 -21.21
CA GLU A 162 1.58 5.73 -21.69
C GLU A 162 0.22 5.82 -20.98
N LYS A 163 -0.42 4.69 -20.71
CA LYS A 163 -1.80 4.63 -20.20
C LYS A 163 -1.92 4.87 -18.70
N ASN A 164 -0.89 4.52 -17.93
CA ASN A 164 -0.95 4.49 -16.48
C ASN A 164 -0.07 5.56 -15.83
N GLN A 165 0.11 6.69 -16.47
CA GLN A 165 0.95 7.76 -15.97
C GLN A 165 0.57 8.19 -14.53
N PRO A 166 1.55 8.56 -13.69
CA PRO A 166 1.28 9.16 -12.41
C PRO A 166 0.43 10.42 -12.56
N LEU A 167 -0.65 10.49 -11.80
CA LEU A 167 -1.51 11.67 -11.69
C LEU A 167 -1.06 12.57 -10.54
N TRP A 168 -0.62 11.94 -9.45
CA TRP A 168 -0.10 12.63 -8.28
C TRP A 168 0.95 11.74 -7.58
N ARG A 169 1.95 12.40 -6.99
CA ARG A 169 3.02 11.73 -6.25
C ARG A 169 3.49 12.60 -5.09
N ALA A 170 3.70 11.98 -3.94
CA ALA A 170 4.36 12.60 -2.81
C ALA A 170 5.49 11.71 -2.30
N LYS A 171 6.46 12.33 -1.63
CA LYS A 171 7.57 11.67 -0.95
C LYS A 171 7.81 12.36 0.38
N SER A 172 8.05 11.55 1.41
CA SER A 172 8.49 12.00 2.72
C SER A 172 9.55 11.01 3.22
N ASN A 173 10.77 11.49 3.48
CA ASN A 173 11.91 10.64 3.82
C ASN A 173 12.08 9.46 2.83
N LEU A 174 11.94 8.21 3.30
CA LEU A 174 12.10 6.99 2.52
C LEU A 174 10.78 6.45 1.95
N VAL A 175 9.64 7.01 2.33
CA VAL A 175 8.34 6.60 1.78
C VAL A 175 7.93 7.48 0.59
N ARG A 176 7.48 6.83 -0.47
CA ARG A 176 6.86 7.46 -1.63
C ARG A 176 5.46 6.92 -1.83
N ILE A 177 4.50 7.77 -2.20
CA ILE A 177 3.20 7.37 -2.72
C ILE A 177 3.01 7.87 -4.13
N THR A 178 2.45 7.04 -5.00
CA THR A 178 2.06 7.41 -6.36
C THR A 178 0.61 7.02 -6.60
N ILE A 179 -0.20 8.00 -7.00
CA ILE A 179 -1.54 7.77 -7.52
C ILE A 179 -1.44 7.83 -9.05
N PHE A 180 -1.74 6.71 -9.69
CA PHE A 180 -1.61 6.59 -11.15
C PHE A 180 -2.98 6.49 -11.84
N ASN A 181 -3.01 6.79 -13.13
CA ASN A 181 -4.19 6.61 -13.97
C ASN A 181 -4.45 5.11 -14.17
N GLY A 182 -5.41 4.57 -13.41
CA GLY A 182 -5.72 3.14 -13.44
C GLY A 182 -6.62 2.74 -12.27
N GLY A 183 -6.84 1.43 -12.15
CA GLY A 183 -7.65 0.81 -11.11
C GLY A 183 -6.83 -0.13 -10.22
N HIS A 184 -7.42 -1.29 -9.91
CA HIS A 184 -6.83 -2.31 -9.03
C HIS A 184 -5.79 -3.18 -9.73
N GLN A 185 -4.61 -2.63 -9.97
CA GLN A 185 -3.55 -3.28 -10.75
C GLN A 185 -2.15 -2.90 -10.27
N MET A 186 -1.14 -3.61 -10.77
CA MET A 186 0.27 -3.24 -10.63
C MET A 186 0.88 -2.97 -12.01
N ILE A 187 2.00 -2.25 -12.03
CA ILE A 187 2.77 -1.95 -13.25
C ILE A 187 4.18 -2.50 -13.06
N PRO A 188 4.48 -3.69 -13.62
CA PRO A 188 5.75 -4.38 -13.39
C PRO A 188 6.99 -3.54 -13.74
N SER A 189 6.94 -2.80 -14.85
CA SER A 189 8.05 -1.92 -15.26
C SER A 189 8.37 -0.85 -14.20
N ALA A 190 7.34 -0.26 -13.57
CA ALA A 190 7.52 0.73 -12.51
C ALA A 190 8.10 0.09 -11.23
N ILE A 191 7.67 -1.14 -10.90
CA ILE A 191 8.22 -1.92 -9.77
C ILE A 191 9.71 -2.15 -9.97
N PHE A 192 10.09 -2.76 -11.10
CA PHE A 192 11.49 -3.11 -11.37
C PHE A 192 12.36 -1.87 -11.50
N HIS A 193 11.90 -0.83 -12.16
CA HIS A 193 12.62 0.42 -12.28
C HIS A 193 12.92 1.00 -10.89
N TRP A 194 11.91 1.15 -10.03
CA TRP A 194 12.10 1.73 -8.71
C TRP A 194 12.97 0.86 -7.78
N LEU A 195 12.72 -0.46 -7.73
CA LEU A 195 13.48 -1.38 -6.88
C LEU A 195 14.96 -1.45 -7.29
N SER A 196 15.26 -1.39 -8.59
CA SER A 196 16.65 -1.44 -9.09
C SER A 196 17.52 -0.30 -8.56
N MET A 197 16.92 0.83 -8.21
CA MET A 197 17.58 2.00 -7.63
C MET A 197 17.82 1.89 -6.13
N GLN A 198 17.20 0.91 -5.46
CA GLN A 198 17.32 0.75 -4.02
C GLN A 198 18.52 -0.14 -3.68
N LYS A 199 19.23 0.22 -2.63
CA LYS A 199 20.30 -0.57 -2.04
C LYS A 199 20.41 -0.25 -0.56
N LYS A 200 20.53 -1.28 0.25
CA LYS A 200 20.75 -1.15 1.68
C LYS A 200 22.18 -0.68 1.95
N SER A 201 22.33 0.27 2.85
CA SER A 201 23.65 0.77 3.33
C SER A 201 24.50 -0.29 4.04
#